data_258c752c7b447508b675441eae65dd1f
#
_entry.id   258c752c7b447508b675441eae65dd1f
#
_cell.length_a   1.000
_cell.length_b   1.000
_cell.length_c   1.000
_cell.angle_alpha   90.00
_cell.angle_beta   90.00
_cell.angle_gamma   90.00
#
_symmetry.space_group_name_H-M   'P 1'
#
loop_
_entity.id
_entity.type
_entity.pdbx_description
1 polymer ?
#
loop_
_entity_poly.entity_id
_entity_poly.type
_entity_poly.pdbx_seq_one_letter_code
_entity_poly.pdbx_strand_id
1 'polypeptide(L)'
;LHSTSRRQRQMCIRDSYKGTGMSVMEMSHRSKAYDAIIKEAEKDIRELMNIPDNYKVLFLQGGASQQFAAVPMNLMKNGKAAYIITGQWAKKAYQEAQKYGEAVAVASSADKTFSYIPDCSDLDIPEDADYVYICENNTIYGTKFWQLPNTKGKDLVADVSSCFLSEPVDVTKYGVIYGGVQKNVGPAGVVIAIIREDLITDDVLEGTPTMLKWKTQADADSLYNTPPCYGIYICGKVFK
;
A
#
# COMPACT_ATOMS: atom_id res chain seq x y z
N LEU A 1 30.89 -19.40 11.72
CA LEU A 1 29.75 -20.30 11.46
C LEU A 1 28.57 -19.60 10.78
N HIS A 2 28.33 -18.27 11.01
CA HIS A 2 27.22 -17.54 10.35
C HIS A 2 27.50 -17.12 8.90
N SER A 3 28.75 -17.08 8.43
CA SER A 3 29.08 -16.61 7.08
C SER A 3 28.79 -17.64 5.99
N THR A 4 28.95 -18.94 6.28
CA THR A 4 28.67 -20.01 5.33
C THR A 4 27.21 -20.21 5.06
N SER A 5 26.34 -20.09 6.07
CA SER A 5 24.89 -20.23 5.89
C SER A 5 24.29 -19.07 5.10
N ARG A 6 24.81 -17.83 5.25
CA ARG A 6 24.39 -16.68 4.44
C ARG A 6 24.81 -16.79 2.98
N ARG A 7 26.07 -17.22 2.72
CA ARG A 7 26.55 -17.48 1.35
C ARG A 7 25.79 -18.61 0.67
N GLN A 8 25.50 -19.69 1.40
CA GLN A 8 24.74 -20.83 0.89
C GLN A 8 23.27 -20.46 0.60
N ARG A 9 22.63 -19.61 1.44
CA ARG A 9 21.30 -19.09 1.15
C ARG A 9 21.30 -18.13 -0.05
N GLN A 10 22.32 -17.32 -0.22
CA GLN A 10 22.47 -16.45 -1.40
C GLN A 10 22.72 -17.24 -2.68
N MET A 11 23.48 -18.33 -2.62
CA MET A 11 23.66 -19.23 -3.76
C MET A 11 22.36 -19.93 -4.14
N CYS A 12 21.61 -20.49 -3.19
CA CYS A 12 20.30 -21.11 -3.46
C CYS A 12 19.28 -20.13 -4.06
N ILE A 13 19.30 -18.86 -3.69
CA ILE A 13 18.45 -17.83 -4.26
C ILE A 13 18.85 -17.50 -5.71
N ARG A 14 20.17 -17.55 -6.03
CA ARG A 14 20.69 -17.25 -7.36
C ARG A 14 20.67 -18.44 -8.30
N ASP A 15 20.89 -19.65 -7.80
CA ASP A 15 21.17 -20.80 -8.64
C ASP A 15 20.01 -21.81 -8.70
N SER A 16 19.33 -22.09 -7.58
CA SER A 16 18.21 -23.05 -7.58
C SER A 16 17.31 -22.88 -6.36
N TYR A 17 16.09 -22.41 -6.57
CA TYR A 17 15.06 -22.35 -5.53
C TYR A 17 14.50 -23.76 -5.27
N LYS A 18 14.67 -24.28 -4.04
CA LYS A 18 14.13 -25.58 -3.60
C LYS A 18 14.40 -26.72 -4.60
N GLY A 19 15.52 -26.73 -5.28
CA GLY A 19 15.90 -27.79 -6.24
C GLY A 19 15.21 -27.72 -7.60
N THR A 20 14.57 -26.59 -7.94
CA THR A 20 13.89 -26.41 -9.24
C THR A 20 14.84 -26.22 -10.43
N GLY A 21 16.13 -26.05 -10.18
CA GLY A 21 17.13 -25.71 -11.22
C GLY A 21 17.07 -24.26 -11.69
N MET A 22 16.22 -23.43 -11.09
CA MET A 22 16.04 -22.01 -11.43
C MET A 22 16.06 -21.16 -10.15
N SER A 23 16.64 -19.98 -10.24
CA SER A 23 16.53 -18.98 -9.19
C SER A 23 15.13 -18.32 -9.20
N VAL A 24 14.78 -17.64 -8.11
CA VAL A 24 13.52 -16.86 -8.07
C VAL A 24 13.51 -15.74 -9.12
N MET A 25 14.68 -15.28 -9.55
CA MET A 25 14.81 -14.23 -10.57
C MET A 25 14.55 -14.74 -11.99
N GLU A 26 14.67 -16.05 -12.24
CA GLU A 26 14.58 -16.67 -13.56
C GLU A 26 13.23 -17.38 -13.77
N MET A 27 12.54 -17.75 -12.66
CA MET A 27 11.30 -18.51 -12.77
C MET A 27 10.14 -17.66 -13.34
N SER A 28 9.31 -18.31 -14.13
CA SER A 28 8.07 -17.70 -14.60
C SER A 28 7.14 -17.41 -13.42
N HIS A 29 6.56 -16.21 -13.38
CA HIS A 29 5.52 -15.84 -12.41
C HIS A 29 4.26 -16.73 -12.53
N ARG A 30 4.09 -17.46 -13.64
CA ARG A 30 2.99 -18.40 -13.88
C ARG A 30 3.34 -19.83 -13.48
N SER A 31 4.55 -20.06 -12.95
CA SER A 31 4.96 -21.38 -12.47
C SER A 31 4.32 -21.72 -11.12
N LYS A 32 4.08 -23.02 -10.88
CA LYS A 32 3.62 -23.49 -9.56
C LYS A 32 4.56 -23.11 -8.42
N ALA A 33 5.86 -23.00 -8.71
CA ALA A 33 6.86 -22.62 -7.72
C ALA A 33 6.68 -21.15 -7.30
N TYR A 34 6.38 -20.25 -8.25
CA TYR A 34 6.13 -18.87 -7.93
C TYR A 34 4.76 -18.63 -7.29
N ASP A 35 3.73 -19.33 -7.74
CA ASP A 35 2.40 -19.31 -7.10
C ASP A 35 2.50 -19.63 -5.61
N ALA A 36 3.30 -20.63 -5.24
CA ALA A 36 3.56 -20.94 -3.84
C ALA A 36 4.29 -19.80 -3.08
N ILE A 37 5.19 -19.08 -3.76
CA ILE A 37 5.93 -17.96 -3.15
C ILE A 37 5.00 -16.80 -2.82
N ILE A 38 4.18 -16.35 -3.78
CA ILE A 38 3.31 -15.21 -3.59
C ILE A 38 2.19 -15.51 -2.58
N LYS A 39 1.62 -16.71 -2.62
CA LYS A 39 0.61 -17.15 -1.65
C LYS A 39 1.16 -17.27 -0.22
N GLU A 40 2.40 -17.76 -0.08
CA GLU A 40 3.08 -17.80 1.22
C GLU A 40 3.31 -16.37 1.74
N ALA A 41 3.77 -15.45 0.90
CA ALA A 41 3.98 -14.06 1.28
C ALA A 41 2.66 -13.37 1.68
N GLU A 42 1.57 -13.61 0.95
CA GLU A 42 0.25 -13.10 1.32
C GLU A 42 -0.23 -13.67 2.65
N LYS A 43 -0.10 -14.99 2.84
CA LYS A 43 -0.47 -15.64 4.10
C LYS A 43 0.31 -15.05 5.28
N ASP A 44 1.63 -14.93 5.13
CA ASP A 44 2.49 -14.45 6.22
C ASP A 44 2.14 -12.99 6.63
N ILE A 45 1.88 -12.09 5.67
CA ILE A 45 1.46 -10.71 6.00
C ILE A 45 0.05 -10.66 6.60
N ARG A 46 -0.87 -11.52 6.14
CA ARG A 46 -2.21 -11.63 6.73
C ARG A 46 -2.14 -12.04 8.19
N GLU A 47 -1.33 -13.04 8.52
CA GLU A 47 -1.11 -13.50 9.90
C GLU A 47 -0.45 -12.40 10.75
N LEU A 48 0.59 -11.75 10.21
CA LEU A 48 1.36 -10.72 10.91
C LEU A 48 0.52 -9.49 11.29
N MET A 49 -0.39 -9.08 10.41
CA MET A 49 -1.23 -7.89 10.61
C MET A 49 -2.67 -8.23 11.05
N ASN A 50 -3.01 -9.49 11.27
CA ASN A 50 -4.38 -9.95 11.54
C ASN A 50 -5.38 -9.39 10.50
N ILE A 51 -5.05 -9.49 9.20
CA ILE A 51 -5.88 -8.96 8.13
C ILE A 51 -7.14 -9.82 7.98
N PRO A 52 -8.35 -9.25 8.13
CA PRO A 52 -9.60 -9.99 7.97
C PRO A 52 -9.82 -10.49 6.54
N ASP A 53 -10.66 -11.54 6.38
CA ASP A 53 -10.93 -12.16 5.08
C ASP A 53 -11.62 -11.23 4.08
N ASN A 54 -12.33 -10.21 4.58
CA ASN A 54 -12.98 -9.19 3.76
C ASN A 54 -12.03 -8.07 3.27
N TYR A 55 -10.72 -8.30 3.33
CA TYR A 55 -9.68 -7.45 2.73
C TYR A 55 -8.89 -8.23 1.70
N LYS A 56 -8.56 -7.58 0.59
CA LYS A 56 -7.60 -8.10 -0.39
C LYS A 56 -6.20 -7.54 -0.10
N VAL A 57 -5.20 -8.39 -0.25
CA VAL A 57 -3.79 -7.99 -0.22
C VAL A 57 -3.27 -8.03 -1.65
N LEU A 58 -2.84 -6.88 -2.16
CA LEU A 58 -2.34 -6.75 -3.52
C LEU A 58 -0.84 -6.42 -3.50
N PHE A 59 -0.08 -7.13 -4.33
CA PHE A 59 1.32 -6.83 -4.61
C PHE A 59 1.42 -6.06 -5.93
N LEU A 60 1.65 -4.77 -5.84
CA LEU A 60 1.57 -3.82 -6.95
C LEU A 60 2.96 -3.30 -7.33
N GLN A 61 3.02 -2.57 -8.43
CA GLN A 61 4.22 -1.89 -8.96
C GLN A 61 4.01 -0.36 -8.93
N GLY A 62 4.97 0.39 -9.45
CA GLY A 62 4.86 1.85 -9.64
C GLY A 62 5.19 2.70 -8.41
N GLY A 63 5.60 2.08 -7.29
CA GLY A 63 5.86 2.77 -6.04
C GLY A 63 4.59 3.34 -5.40
N ALA A 64 4.70 3.84 -4.16
CA ALA A 64 3.59 4.50 -3.47
C ALA A 64 3.05 5.70 -4.26
N SER A 65 3.90 6.36 -5.07
CA SER A 65 3.47 7.51 -5.88
C SER A 65 2.44 7.16 -6.94
N GLN A 66 2.43 5.93 -7.48
CA GLN A 66 1.39 5.50 -8.40
C GLN A 66 0.04 5.37 -7.69
N GLN A 67 0.03 5.07 -6.40
CA GLN A 67 -1.21 5.01 -5.63
C GLN A 67 -1.83 6.40 -5.41
N PHE A 68 -1.05 7.49 -5.50
CA PHE A 68 -1.63 8.84 -5.48
C PHE A 68 -2.63 9.08 -6.61
N ALA A 69 -2.43 8.42 -7.76
CA ALA A 69 -3.38 8.42 -8.89
C ALA A 69 -4.41 7.28 -8.75
N ALA A 70 -3.98 6.06 -8.40
CA ALA A 70 -4.87 4.91 -8.31
C ALA A 70 -5.99 5.10 -7.27
N VAL A 71 -5.68 5.68 -6.09
CA VAL A 71 -6.65 5.94 -5.03
C VAL A 71 -7.84 6.77 -5.54
N PRO A 72 -7.66 8.01 -6.06
CA PRO A 72 -8.80 8.77 -6.58
C PRO A 72 -9.47 8.09 -7.77
N MET A 73 -8.73 7.43 -8.67
CA MET A 73 -9.33 6.74 -9.81
C MET A 73 -10.27 5.59 -9.40
N ASN A 74 -9.99 4.91 -8.30
CA ASN A 74 -10.83 3.80 -7.82
C ASN A 74 -11.91 4.23 -6.82
N LEU A 75 -11.73 5.34 -6.09
CA LEU A 75 -12.59 5.67 -4.96
C LEU A 75 -13.40 6.96 -5.14
N MET A 76 -12.97 7.92 -5.96
CA MET A 76 -13.58 9.26 -6.02
C MET A 76 -14.85 9.26 -6.88
N LYS A 77 -15.86 8.50 -6.47
CA LYS A 77 -17.11 8.27 -7.23
C LYS A 77 -18.03 9.48 -7.26
N ASN A 78 -18.12 10.23 -6.15
CA ASN A 78 -18.85 11.49 -6.08
C ASN A 78 -18.02 12.68 -6.55
N GLY A 79 -16.78 12.44 -6.95
CA GLY A 79 -15.86 13.46 -7.43
C GLY A 79 -15.21 14.29 -6.34
N LYS A 80 -15.30 13.90 -5.05
CA LYS A 80 -14.76 14.67 -3.93
C LYS A 80 -14.05 13.79 -2.89
N ALA A 81 -12.91 14.24 -2.35
CA ALA A 81 -12.22 13.57 -1.27
C ALA A 81 -11.55 14.55 -0.31
N ALA A 82 -11.41 14.15 0.96
CA ALA A 82 -10.79 14.94 2.02
C ALA A 82 -9.34 14.52 2.25
N TYR A 83 -8.44 15.47 2.39
CA TYR A 83 -7.02 15.26 2.60
C TYR A 83 -6.52 15.96 3.85
N ILE A 84 -5.75 15.27 4.69
CA ILE A 84 -5.04 15.83 5.82
C ILE A 84 -3.56 15.97 5.42
N ILE A 85 -3.10 17.21 5.27
CA ILE A 85 -1.79 17.53 4.68
C ILE A 85 -0.77 17.79 5.78
N THR A 86 -0.08 16.73 6.19
CA THR A 86 0.92 16.77 7.29
C THR A 86 2.35 16.60 6.81
N GLY A 87 2.58 16.65 5.51
CA GLY A 87 3.92 16.53 4.94
C GLY A 87 3.94 16.58 3.43
N GLN A 88 5.15 16.46 2.89
CA GLN A 88 5.43 16.54 1.46
C GLN A 88 4.68 15.45 0.65
N TRP A 89 4.59 14.23 1.19
CA TRP A 89 3.95 13.12 0.49
C TRP A 89 2.43 13.26 0.47
N ALA A 90 1.82 13.63 1.59
CA ALA A 90 0.39 13.95 1.64
C ALA A 90 0.06 15.12 0.70
N LYS A 91 0.93 16.16 0.61
CA LYS A 91 0.77 17.27 -0.33
C LYS A 91 0.82 16.80 -1.79
N LYS A 92 1.75 15.90 -2.14
CA LYS A 92 1.81 15.34 -3.50
C LYS A 92 0.58 14.50 -3.84
N ALA A 93 0.12 13.67 -2.91
CA ALA A 93 -1.11 12.88 -3.11
C ALA A 93 -2.34 13.79 -3.30
N TYR A 94 -2.45 14.85 -2.50
CA TYR A 94 -3.49 15.87 -2.65
C TYR A 94 -3.45 16.56 -4.03
N GLN A 95 -2.25 16.97 -4.47
CA GLN A 95 -2.07 17.60 -5.78
C GLN A 95 -2.38 16.65 -6.95
N GLU A 96 -2.06 15.37 -6.78
CA GLU A 96 -2.42 14.35 -7.78
C GLU A 96 -3.92 14.15 -7.86
N ALA A 97 -4.60 14.03 -6.70
CA ALA A 97 -6.04 13.84 -6.64
C ALA A 97 -6.84 14.98 -7.29
N GLN A 98 -6.34 16.22 -7.21
CA GLN A 98 -6.96 17.39 -7.86
C GLN A 98 -7.06 17.27 -9.40
N LYS A 99 -6.35 16.33 -10.01
CA LYS A 99 -6.46 16.06 -11.45
C LYS A 99 -7.69 15.23 -11.81
N TYR A 100 -8.28 14.56 -10.82
CA TYR A 100 -9.35 13.59 -10.99
C TYR A 100 -10.70 14.06 -10.42
N GLY A 101 -10.68 15.04 -9.51
CA GLY A 101 -11.86 15.58 -8.87
C GLY A 101 -11.52 16.67 -7.86
N GLU A 102 -12.46 17.01 -7.02
CA GLU A 102 -12.29 18.01 -5.96
C GLU A 102 -11.58 17.36 -4.75
N ALA A 103 -10.30 17.62 -4.58
CA ALA A 103 -9.61 17.31 -3.34
C ALA A 103 -9.71 18.50 -2.39
N VAL A 104 -10.20 18.28 -1.16
CA VAL A 104 -10.36 19.28 -0.12
C VAL A 104 -9.33 19.08 0.97
N ALA A 105 -8.52 20.09 1.26
CA ALA A 105 -7.60 20.07 2.39
C ALA A 105 -8.36 20.42 3.68
N VAL A 106 -8.77 19.39 4.45
CA VAL A 106 -9.56 19.56 5.68
C VAL A 106 -8.72 19.89 6.90
N ALA A 107 -7.43 19.60 6.86
CA ALA A 107 -6.44 20.04 7.84
C ALA A 107 -5.06 20.08 7.20
N SER A 108 -4.19 20.97 7.73
CA SER A 108 -2.79 21.06 7.29
C SER A 108 -1.91 21.61 8.40
N SER A 109 -0.66 21.11 8.49
CA SER A 109 0.37 21.68 9.35
C SER A 109 1.47 22.41 8.58
N ALA A 110 1.16 22.84 7.35
CA ALA A 110 2.10 23.59 6.51
C ALA A 110 2.52 24.96 7.10
N ASP A 111 1.68 25.53 7.94
CA ASP A 111 1.92 26.80 8.68
C ASP A 111 3.20 26.76 9.54
N LYS A 112 3.54 25.56 10.07
CA LYS A 112 4.76 25.33 10.86
C LYS A 112 5.66 24.29 10.20
N THR A 113 5.74 24.30 8.88
CA THR A 113 6.63 23.42 8.10
C THR A 113 6.44 21.94 8.45
N PHE A 114 5.18 21.53 8.69
CA PHE A 114 4.78 20.16 9.02
C PHE A 114 5.43 19.59 10.31
N SER A 115 5.75 20.43 11.27
CA SER A 115 6.41 20.02 12.53
C SER A 115 5.46 19.44 13.57
N TYR A 116 4.16 19.32 13.27
CA TYR A 116 3.14 18.75 14.16
C TYR A 116 2.04 18.04 13.35
N ILE A 117 1.24 17.24 14.04
CA ILE A 117 -0.01 16.70 13.52
C ILE A 117 -1.15 17.58 14.04
N PRO A 118 -2.03 18.12 13.18
CA PRO A 118 -3.19 18.89 13.62
C PRO A 118 -4.12 18.06 14.51
N ASP A 119 -4.93 18.71 15.33
CA ASP A 119 -6.06 18.03 15.97
C ASP A 119 -7.05 17.57 14.88
N CYS A 120 -7.26 16.27 14.81
CA CYS A 120 -8.10 15.61 13.82
C CYS A 120 -9.34 14.96 14.47
N SER A 121 -9.69 15.36 15.68
CA SER A 121 -10.84 14.83 16.43
C SER A 121 -12.20 15.31 15.88
N ASP A 122 -12.24 16.53 15.31
CA ASP A 122 -13.44 17.12 14.73
C ASP A 122 -13.11 17.97 13.50
N LEU A 123 -12.92 17.28 12.38
CA LEU A 123 -12.62 17.91 11.08
C LEU A 123 -13.89 18.26 10.33
N ASP A 124 -13.87 19.36 9.57
CA ASP A 124 -14.94 19.74 8.65
C ASP A 124 -14.81 18.93 7.33
N ILE A 125 -15.19 17.65 7.42
CA ILE A 125 -15.18 16.74 6.28
C ILE A 125 -16.47 16.91 5.48
N PRO A 126 -16.39 17.19 4.15
CA PRO A 126 -17.59 17.29 3.32
C PRO A 126 -18.44 16.02 3.37
N GLU A 127 -19.75 16.17 3.49
CA GLU A 127 -20.66 15.01 3.55
C GLU A 127 -20.63 14.16 2.28
N ASP A 128 -20.32 14.76 1.13
CA ASP A 128 -20.17 14.12 -0.16
C ASP A 128 -18.75 13.62 -0.45
N ALA A 129 -17.82 13.74 0.51
CA ALA A 129 -16.48 13.16 0.36
C ALA A 129 -16.53 11.63 0.30
N ASP A 130 -15.81 11.04 -0.65
CA ASP A 130 -15.73 9.59 -0.84
C ASP A 130 -14.79 8.92 0.16
N TYR A 131 -13.72 9.60 0.56
CA TYR A 131 -12.73 9.10 1.51
C TYR A 131 -11.97 10.23 2.20
N VAL A 132 -11.25 9.86 3.27
CA VAL A 132 -10.26 10.71 3.96
C VAL A 132 -8.88 10.12 3.75
N TYR A 133 -7.92 10.94 3.35
CA TYR A 133 -6.55 10.53 3.07
C TYR A 133 -5.55 11.07 4.08
N ILE A 134 -4.63 10.19 4.53
CA ILE A 134 -3.46 10.55 5.35
C ILE A 134 -2.17 9.92 4.80
N CYS A 135 -1.04 10.59 5.04
CA CYS A 135 0.27 9.94 5.10
C CYS A 135 0.58 9.75 6.59
N GLU A 136 0.53 8.50 7.06
CA GLU A 136 0.51 8.20 8.50
C GLU A 136 1.81 8.59 9.20
N ASN A 137 2.96 8.43 8.53
CA ASN A 137 4.26 8.82 9.06
C ASN A 137 5.00 9.74 8.07
N ASN A 138 5.32 10.93 8.54
CA ASN A 138 5.99 11.98 7.75
C ASN A 138 7.49 11.96 8.02
N THR A 139 8.21 11.07 7.36
CA THR A 139 9.64 10.77 7.59
C THR A 139 10.52 12.00 7.59
N ILE A 140 10.31 12.94 6.64
CA ILE A 140 11.14 14.14 6.49
C ILE A 140 11.01 15.07 7.70
N TYR A 141 9.82 15.11 8.32
CA TYR A 141 9.49 16.06 9.39
C TYR A 141 9.48 15.42 10.78
N GLY A 142 9.63 14.08 10.85
CA GLY A 142 9.64 13.36 12.12
C GLY A 142 8.29 13.36 12.84
N THR A 143 7.18 13.53 12.11
CA THR A 143 5.83 13.53 12.68
C THR A 143 5.05 12.27 12.26
N LYS A 144 4.19 11.78 13.14
CA LYS A 144 3.38 10.58 12.92
C LYS A 144 2.00 10.74 13.55
N PHE A 145 0.98 10.15 12.93
CA PHE A 145 -0.33 9.99 13.55
C PHE A 145 -0.26 8.91 14.63
N TRP A 146 -0.31 9.30 15.90
CA TRP A 146 -0.42 8.39 17.04
C TRP A 146 -1.89 8.02 17.32
N GLN A 147 -2.80 8.84 16.83
CA GLN A 147 -4.23 8.59 16.84
C GLN A 147 -4.77 8.84 15.44
N LEU A 148 -5.61 7.94 14.95
CA LEU A 148 -6.25 8.12 13.66
C LEU A 148 -7.25 9.27 13.69
N PRO A 149 -7.43 9.99 12.57
CA PRO A 149 -8.41 11.07 12.48
C PRO A 149 -9.83 10.53 12.64
N ASN A 150 -10.71 11.33 13.18
CA ASN A 150 -12.16 11.07 13.10
C ASN A 150 -12.63 11.37 11.67
N THR A 151 -12.88 10.31 10.92
CA THR A 151 -13.28 10.41 9.51
C THR A 151 -14.80 10.67 9.33
N LYS A 152 -15.55 10.80 10.42
CA LYS A 152 -17.02 10.93 10.39
C LYS A 152 -17.71 9.82 9.58
N GLY A 153 -17.16 8.59 9.67
CA GLY A 153 -17.70 7.42 8.97
C GLY A 153 -17.25 7.25 7.52
N LYS A 154 -16.38 8.14 7.00
CA LYS A 154 -15.77 7.97 5.69
C LYS A 154 -14.63 6.97 5.74
N ASP A 155 -14.35 6.30 4.61
CA ASP A 155 -13.23 5.39 4.49
C ASP A 155 -11.90 6.10 4.67
N LEU A 156 -11.05 5.56 5.54
CA LEU A 156 -9.69 6.06 5.73
C LEU A 156 -8.74 5.40 4.74
N VAL A 157 -8.02 6.21 3.99
CA VAL A 157 -6.93 5.80 3.09
C VAL A 157 -5.61 6.26 3.68
N ALA A 158 -4.68 5.35 3.94
CA ALA A 158 -3.40 5.64 4.55
C ALA A 158 -2.22 5.19 3.70
N ASP A 159 -1.30 6.13 3.42
CA ASP A 159 0.06 5.82 2.99
C ASP A 159 0.91 5.53 4.22
N VAL A 160 1.30 4.27 4.38
CA VAL A 160 2.12 3.79 5.50
C VAL A 160 3.56 3.45 5.08
N SER A 161 4.01 3.92 3.92
CA SER A 161 5.31 3.51 3.33
C SER A 161 6.48 3.56 4.31
N SER A 162 6.51 4.51 5.25
CA SER A 162 7.64 4.66 6.17
C SER A 162 7.43 4.05 7.56
N CYS A 163 6.22 3.63 7.88
CA CYS A 163 5.88 2.96 9.16
C CYS A 163 5.27 1.57 8.95
N PHE A 164 5.27 1.06 7.72
CA PHE A 164 4.69 -0.24 7.41
C PHE A 164 5.34 -1.34 8.27
N LEU A 165 4.54 -2.11 9.01
CA LEU A 165 4.97 -3.16 9.93
C LEU A 165 5.92 -2.67 11.05
N SER A 166 5.92 -1.39 11.38
CA SER A 166 6.72 -0.87 12.51
C SER A 166 6.05 -1.07 13.86
N GLU A 167 4.73 -1.25 13.86
CA GLU A 167 3.91 -1.49 15.04
C GLU A 167 2.62 -2.22 14.66
N PRO A 168 1.93 -2.86 15.60
CA PRO A 168 0.61 -3.44 15.36
C PRO A 168 -0.41 -2.36 15.00
N VAL A 169 -1.24 -2.63 13.98
CA VAL A 169 -2.34 -1.76 13.54
C VAL A 169 -3.64 -2.56 13.49
N ASP A 170 -4.74 -1.91 13.80
CA ASP A 170 -6.08 -2.46 13.58
C ASP A 170 -6.51 -2.14 12.15
N VAL A 171 -6.35 -3.13 11.25
CA VAL A 171 -6.67 -3.00 9.82
C VAL A 171 -8.12 -2.61 9.59
N THR A 172 -9.03 -2.99 10.49
CA THR A 172 -10.47 -2.72 10.33
C THR A 172 -10.85 -1.25 10.39
N LYS A 173 -9.94 -0.39 10.87
CA LYS A 173 -10.14 1.07 10.91
C LYS A 173 -9.86 1.76 9.57
N TYR A 174 -9.40 1.03 8.58
CA TYR A 174 -9.01 1.57 7.28
C TYR A 174 -9.87 0.96 6.17
N GLY A 175 -10.22 1.76 5.19
CA GLY A 175 -10.69 1.25 3.90
C GLY A 175 -9.53 0.77 3.04
N VAL A 176 -8.42 1.53 3.06
CA VAL A 176 -7.19 1.22 2.29
C VAL A 176 -5.95 1.55 3.12
N ILE A 177 -5.05 0.58 3.22
CA ILE A 177 -3.66 0.78 3.68
C ILE A 177 -2.76 0.44 2.49
N TYR A 178 -1.83 1.32 2.14
CA TYR A 178 -0.82 0.98 1.15
C TYR A 178 0.55 1.54 1.51
N GLY A 179 1.59 0.92 0.97
CA GLY A 179 2.95 1.40 1.17
C GLY A 179 3.95 0.82 0.20
N GLY A 180 4.92 1.65 -0.18
CA GLY A 180 6.12 1.18 -0.85
C GLY A 180 7.01 0.44 0.17
N VAL A 181 7.43 -0.78 -0.18
CA VAL A 181 8.11 -1.68 0.76
C VAL A 181 9.57 -1.31 1.07
N GLN A 182 10.18 -0.43 0.28
CA GLN A 182 11.63 -0.15 0.27
C GLN A 182 12.20 0.44 1.56
N LYS A 183 11.37 0.82 2.52
CA LYS A 183 11.84 1.40 3.79
C LYS A 183 11.99 0.34 4.88
N ASN A 184 10.94 -0.42 5.17
CA ASN A 184 10.92 -1.36 6.30
C ASN A 184 10.58 -2.81 5.93
N VAL A 185 10.03 -3.06 4.74
CA VAL A 185 9.38 -4.35 4.42
C VAL A 185 10.17 -5.17 3.40
N GLY A 186 10.90 -4.51 2.47
CA GLY A 186 11.60 -5.24 1.41
C GLY A 186 12.36 -4.33 0.44
N PRO A 187 12.77 -4.85 -0.73
CA PRO A 187 13.49 -4.08 -1.73
C PRO A 187 12.55 -3.15 -2.52
N ALA A 188 13.09 -2.08 -3.11
CA ALA A 188 12.35 -1.19 -3.98
C ALA A 188 11.69 -1.94 -5.16
N GLY A 189 10.53 -1.47 -5.60
CA GLY A 189 9.79 -2.01 -6.75
C GLY A 189 8.48 -2.70 -6.40
N VAL A 190 8.23 -3.00 -5.12
CA VAL A 190 6.95 -3.55 -4.64
C VAL A 190 6.17 -2.49 -3.89
N VAL A 191 4.87 -2.45 -4.12
CA VAL A 191 3.89 -1.80 -3.27
C VAL A 191 2.95 -2.87 -2.72
N ILE A 192 2.66 -2.83 -1.43
CA ILE A 192 1.60 -3.66 -0.86
C ILE A 192 0.42 -2.74 -0.59
N ALA A 193 -0.76 -3.16 -1.06
CA ALA A 193 -2.02 -2.52 -0.76
C ALA A 193 -2.98 -3.52 -0.11
N ILE A 194 -3.52 -3.13 1.04
CA ILE A 194 -4.52 -3.88 1.81
C ILE A 194 -5.81 -3.09 1.68
N ILE A 195 -6.78 -3.65 0.98
CA ILE A 195 -7.98 -2.92 0.53
C ILE A 195 -9.21 -3.70 0.97
N ARG A 196 -10.16 -3.03 1.61
CA ARG A 196 -11.43 -3.63 1.96
C ARG A 196 -12.19 -4.03 0.69
N GLU A 197 -12.73 -5.24 0.66
CA GLU A 197 -13.22 -5.88 -0.57
C GLU A 197 -14.37 -5.13 -1.23
N ASP A 198 -15.23 -4.49 -0.45
CA ASP A 198 -16.34 -3.64 -0.95
C ASP A 198 -15.88 -2.39 -1.72
N LEU A 199 -14.63 -1.98 -1.55
CA LEU A 199 -14.01 -0.86 -2.27
C LEU A 199 -13.39 -1.29 -3.62
N ILE A 200 -13.32 -2.59 -3.89
CA ILE A 200 -12.77 -3.15 -5.13
C ILE A 200 -13.91 -3.45 -6.10
N THR A 201 -14.23 -2.50 -6.93
CA THR A 201 -15.40 -2.57 -7.83
C THR A 201 -15.03 -2.20 -9.27
N ASP A 202 -15.96 -2.46 -10.21
CA ASP A 202 -15.83 -1.97 -11.59
C ASP A 202 -16.24 -0.50 -11.73
N ASP A 203 -16.93 0.04 -10.71
CA ASP A 203 -17.33 1.44 -10.64
C ASP A 203 -16.12 2.30 -10.26
N VAL A 204 -15.40 2.75 -11.26
CA VAL A 204 -14.18 3.58 -11.15
C VAL A 204 -14.31 4.78 -12.07
N LEU A 205 -13.48 5.80 -11.91
CA LEU A 205 -13.50 6.97 -12.77
C LEU A 205 -13.33 6.57 -14.25
N GLU A 206 -14.08 7.23 -15.12
CA GLU A 206 -13.96 7.04 -16.58
C GLU A 206 -12.51 7.30 -17.04
N GLY A 207 -12.02 6.46 -17.96
CA GLY A 207 -10.65 6.55 -18.43
C GLY A 207 -9.59 5.94 -17.50
N THR A 208 -9.99 5.34 -16.37
CA THR A 208 -9.03 4.64 -15.48
C THR A 208 -8.28 3.55 -16.25
N PRO A 209 -6.95 3.62 -16.37
CA PRO A 209 -6.16 2.60 -17.03
C PRO A 209 -6.33 1.23 -16.37
N THR A 210 -6.39 0.16 -17.19
CA THR A 210 -6.57 -1.23 -16.70
C THR A 210 -5.61 -1.59 -15.58
N MET A 211 -4.34 -1.18 -15.68
CA MET A 211 -3.30 -1.47 -14.68
C MET A 211 -3.52 -0.75 -13.34
N LEU A 212 -4.29 0.34 -13.31
CA LEU A 212 -4.59 1.11 -12.10
C LEU A 212 -5.91 0.69 -11.45
N LYS A 213 -6.73 -0.12 -12.13
CA LYS A 213 -7.93 -0.70 -11.52
C LYS A 213 -7.53 -1.76 -10.49
N TRP A 214 -7.89 -1.55 -9.25
CA TRP A 214 -7.62 -2.54 -8.19
C TRP A 214 -8.33 -3.86 -8.44
N LYS A 215 -9.54 -3.81 -9.04
CA LYS A 215 -10.27 -5.03 -9.40
C LYS A 215 -9.51 -5.88 -10.42
N THR A 216 -8.87 -5.29 -11.42
CA THR A 216 -8.02 -6.04 -12.38
C THR A 216 -6.89 -6.79 -11.68
N GLN A 217 -6.27 -6.16 -10.67
CA GLN A 217 -5.19 -6.77 -9.90
C GLN A 217 -5.73 -7.83 -8.93
N ALA A 218 -6.87 -7.58 -8.29
CA ALA A 218 -7.50 -8.50 -7.35
C ALA A 218 -8.01 -9.78 -8.03
N ASP A 219 -8.70 -9.64 -9.17
CA ASP A 219 -9.22 -10.77 -9.95
C ASP A 219 -8.10 -11.68 -10.50
N ALA A 220 -6.88 -11.17 -10.57
CA ALA A 220 -5.70 -11.88 -11.05
C ALA A 220 -4.70 -12.24 -9.93
N ASP A 221 -5.09 -12.13 -8.65
CA ASP A 221 -4.22 -12.38 -7.49
C ASP A 221 -2.85 -11.67 -7.63
N SER A 222 -2.85 -10.41 -8.06
CA SER A 222 -1.66 -9.59 -8.36
C SER A 222 -0.80 -10.10 -9.53
N LEU A 223 -1.28 -11.03 -10.32
CA LEU A 223 -0.56 -11.67 -11.43
C LEU A 223 -1.13 -11.29 -12.81
N TYR A 224 -1.85 -10.17 -12.91
CA TYR A 224 -2.37 -9.68 -14.19
C TYR A 224 -1.23 -9.49 -15.22
N ASN A 225 -0.12 -8.92 -14.81
CA ASN A 225 1.14 -8.88 -15.54
C ASN A 225 2.26 -9.51 -14.70
N THR A 226 3.48 -9.58 -15.22
CA THR A 226 4.64 -10.06 -14.48
C THR A 226 4.92 -9.14 -13.29
N PRO A 227 4.77 -9.62 -12.05
CA PRO A 227 5.03 -8.82 -10.86
C PRO A 227 6.55 -8.74 -10.57
N PRO A 228 6.99 -7.90 -9.63
CA PRO A 228 8.38 -7.89 -9.17
C PRO A 228 8.69 -9.13 -8.30
N CYS A 229 8.78 -10.29 -8.96
CA CYS A 229 8.84 -11.62 -8.36
C CYS A 229 9.87 -11.74 -7.23
N TYR A 230 11.09 -11.30 -7.48
CA TYR A 230 12.16 -11.34 -6.48
C TYR A 230 11.87 -10.43 -5.29
N GLY A 231 11.33 -9.23 -5.54
CA GLY A 231 10.95 -8.29 -4.48
C GLY A 231 9.89 -8.88 -3.55
N ILE A 232 8.85 -9.50 -4.10
CA ILE A 232 7.78 -10.16 -3.33
C ILE A 232 8.36 -11.34 -2.52
N TYR A 233 9.24 -12.14 -3.11
CA TYR A 233 9.94 -13.22 -2.40
C TYR A 233 10.72 -12.70 -1.19
N ILE A 234 11.44 -11.58 -1.35
CA ILE A 234 12.19 -10.98 -0.23
C ILE A 234 11.26 -10.44 0.83
N CYS A 235 10.15 -9.78 0.46
CA CYS A 235 9.11 -9.36 1.42
C CYS A 235 8.62 -10.55 2.25
N GLY A 236 8.27 -11.67 1.62
CA GLY A 236 7.88 -12.89 2.32
C GLY A 236 8.95 -13.49 3.23
N LYS A 237 10.24 -13.15 3.04
CA LYS A 237 11.31 -13.50 3.99
C LYS A 237 11.41 -12.54 5.17
N VAL A 238 10.98 -11.31 4.99
CA VAL A 238 10.93 -10.30 6.06
C VAL A 238 9.73 -10.53 6.97
N PHE A 239 8.62 -11.04 6.45
CA PHE A 239 7.40 -11.33 7.24
C PHE A 239 7.59 -12.48 8.25
N LYS A 240 8.58 -13.34 8.06
CA LYS A 240 8.95 -14.47 8.94
C LYS A 240 9.95 -14.07 10.03
#